data_77bf0f4ad9229aa0a9f5b98d1f2cab8f
#
_entry.id   77bf0f4ad9229aa0a9f5b98d1f2cab8f
#
_cell.length_a   1.000
_cell.length_b   1.000
_cell.length_c   1.000
_cell.angle_alpha   90.00
_cell.angle_beta   90.00
_cell.angle_gamma   90.00
#
_symmetry.space_group_name_H-M   'P 1'
#
loop_
_entity.id
_entity.type
_entity.pdbx_description
1 polymer ?
#
loop_
_entity_poly.entity_id
_entity_poly.type
_entity_poly.pdbx_seq_one_letter_code
_entity_poly.pdbx_strand_id
1 'polypeptide(L)'
;MNIRYIGMFPPPYGGVTIKNKLIFECISENHKVVTLRKPAWMPGAVYQPLNLLSALIPRQRLIIGVSAAGHKSRKVTRMLYFLARNNMRRSLYFMMGGQECYRIAKNQSEIKQYACYKKIYVETETMMKCLVDAGMHNVAVFPNCRKRPHYDIHEKKNTNQIRCVFFSIIQPEKGVDIILDVAKELTNVEFCFYGPVKKEYEAEFISKVKSLNNVSYKGVFTGSDVEKYNELSVYDVLLLPTRWKNEGVPGILVEAKIAGLAEIVSSQNYNAEIVTDGEDGVVLRDNSIDSLRKAILTLSEDNKLLDSMKYKSWMSAQKYFVENYTDEFNIQLGGGNA
;
A
#
# COMPACT_ATOMS: atom_id res chain seq x y z
N MET A 1 14.64 -13.65 -23.08
CA MET A 1 15.58 -13.79 -21.93
C MET A 1 14.75 -13.95 -20.66
N ASN A 2 15.06 -14.91 -19.79
CA ASN A 2 14.22 -15.13 -18.59
C ASN A 2 14.58 -14.14 -17.50
N ILE A 3 13.57 -13.46 -16.94
CA ILE A 3 13.68 -12.62 -15.77
C ILE A 3 13.44 -13.48 -14.54
N ARG A 4 14.21 -13.27 -13.46
CA ARG A 4 14.03 -14.00 -12.21
C ARG A 4 13.47 -13.09 -11.13
N TYR A 5 12.36 -13.49 -10.53
CA TYR A 5 11.70 -12.73 -9.47
C TYR A 5 12.03 -13.31 -8.10
N ILE A 6 12.63 -12.49 -7.24
CA ILE A 6 12.95 -12.81 -5.85
C ILE A 6 11.99 -12.03 -4.95
N GLY A 7 10.93 -12.67 -4.51
CA GLY A 7 9.89 -12.08 -3.68
C GLY A 7 8.96 -13.11 -3.09
N MET A 8 8.11 -12.68 -2.17
CA MET A 8 7.05 -13.52 -1.59
C MET A 8 5.70 -13.14 -2.21
N PHE A 9 4.87 -14.14 -2.46
CA PHE A 9 3.54 -14.01 -3.05
C PHE A 9 2.46 -14.49 -2.09
N PRO A 10 1.21 -14.04 -2.24
CA PRO A 10 0.10 -14.55 -1.44
C PRO A 10 -0.08 -16.09 -1.64
N PRO A 11 -0.60 -16.82 -0.65
CA PRO A 11 -0.76 -16.45 0.74
C PRO A 11 0.55 -16.44 1.53
N PRO A 12 0.68 -15.74 2.67
CA PRO A 12 -0.36 -14.93 3.31
C PRO A 12 -0.60 -13.61 2.56
N TYR A 13 -1.82 -13.07 2.67
CA TYR A 13 -2.18 -11.77 2.10
C TYR A 13 -1.66 -10.64 3.00
N GLY A 14 -0.91 -9.72 2.42
CA GLY A 14 -0.34 -8.56 3.10
C GLY A 14 0.31 -7.61 2.09
N GLY A 15 0.63 -6.39 2.51
CA GLY A 15 1.12 -5.34 1.61
C GLY A 15 2.26 -5.78 0.68
N VAL A 16 3.27 -6.47 1.23
CA VAL A 16 4.42 -6.97 0.45
C VAL A 16 4.03 -8.02 -0.58
N THR A 17 3.21 -8.99 -0.19
CA THR A 17 2.83 -10.12 -1.06
C THR A 17 1.87 -9.69 -2.17
N ILE A 18 0.93 -8.79 -1.86
CA ILE A 18 0.00 -8.20 -2.83
C ILE A 18 0.77 -7.36 -3.85
N LYS A 19 1.69 -6.50 -3.39
CA LYS A 19 2.54 -5.69 -4.27
C LYS A 19 3.41 -6.56 -5.18
N ASN A 20 4.03 -7.62 -4.67
CA ASN A 20 4.79 -8.55 -5.49
C ASN A 20 3.92 -9.25 -6.54
N LYS A 21 2.69 -9.63 -6.20
CA LYS A 21 1.73 -10.21 -7.15
C LYS A 21 1.44 -9.24 -8.28
N LEU A 22 1.12 -7.99 -7.94
CA LEU A 22 0.82 -6.94 -8.92
C LEU A 22 2.00 -6.70 -9.89
N ILE A 23 3.21 -6.53 -9.37
CA ILE A 23 4.42 -6.33 -10.17
C ILE A 23 4.70 -7.55 -11.06
N PHE A 24 4.56 -8.75 -10.50
CA PHE A 24 4.75 -9.99 -11.25
C PHE A 24 3.77 -10.11 -12.41
N GLU A 25 2.49 -9.87 -12.18
CA GLU A 25 1.45 -9.92 -13.21
C GLU A 25 1.73 -8.91 -14.32
N CYS A 26 1.99 -7.65 -13.96
CA CYS A 26 2.29 -6.57 -14.90
C CYS A 26 3.51 -6.91 -15.80
N ILE A 27 4.60 -7.39 -15.21
CA ILE A 27 5.82 -7.69 -15.98
C ILE A 27 5.66 -8.98 -16.81
N SER A 28 4.87 -9.93 -16.33
CA SER A 28 4.65 -11.22 -17.03
C SER A 28 3.83 -11.07 -18.31
N GLU A 29 3.14 -9.97 -18.52
CA GLU A 29 2.43 -9.67 -19.77
C GLU A 29 3.42 -9.58 -20.97
N ASN A 30 4.61 -9.02 -20.74
CA ASN A 30 5.59 -8.76 -21.81
C ASN A 30 6.88 -9.58 -21.64
N HIS A 31 7.08 -10.26 -20.53
CA HIS A 31 8.31 -10.97 -20.22
C HIS A 31 8.08 -12.36 -19.64
N LYS A 32 8.94 -13.30 -19.97
CA LYS A 32 8.96 -14.62 -19.30
C LYS A 32 9.61 -14.48 -17.92
N VAL A 33 8.81 -14.49 -16.86
CA VAL A 33 9.26 -14.36 -15.49
C VAL A 33 9.28 -15.70 -14.78
N VAL A 34 10.40 -16.01 -14.11
CA VAL A 34 10.58 -17.23 -13.32
C VAL A 34 10.72 -16.84 -11.85
N THR A 35 9.87 -17.40 -11.00
CA THR A 35 9.87 -17.13 -9.55
C THR A 35 10.66 -18.20 -8.79
N LEU A 36 11.20 -17.84 -7.61
CA LEU A 36 11.83 -18.80 -6.68
C LEU A 36 10.86 -19.83 -6.13
N ARG A 37 9.61 -19.40 -5.96
CA ARG A 37 8.50 -20.24 -5.53
C ARG A 37 7.34 -19.93 -6.45
N LYS A 38 6.77 -20.94 -7.08
CA LYS A 38 5.52 -20.75 -7.80
C LYS A 38 4.49 -20.18 -6.86
N PRO A 39 3.82 -19.07 -7.21
CA PRO A 39 2.70 -18.55 -6.44
C PRO A 39 1.63 -19.65 -6.23
N ALA A 40 0.94 -19.63 -5.09
CA ALA A 40 -0.05 -20.65 -4.76
C ALA A 40 -1.25 -20.69 -5.73
N TRP A 41 -1.53 -19.60 -6.44
CA TRP A 41 -2.58 -19.53 -7.48
C TRP A 41 -2.15 -20.13 -8.84
N MET A 42 -0.88 -20.50 -9.00
CA MET A 42 -0.41 -21.19 -10.20
C MET A 42 -0.45 -22.70 -10.00
N PRO A 43 -0.89 -23.49 -10.99
CA PRO A 43 -0.84 -24.95 -10.91
C PRO A 43 0.59 -25.45 -10.64
N GLY A 44 0.74 -26.36 -9.68
CA GLY A 44 2.03 -26.94 -9.31
C GLY A 44 2.96 -26.00 -8.55
N ALA A 45 2.45 -25.29 -7.54
CA ALA A 45 3.22 -24.43 -6.63
C ALA A 45 4.28 -25.24 -5.83
N VAL A 46 5.45 -25.41 -6.42
CA VAL A 46 6.59 -26.11 -5.79
C VAL A 46 7.72 -25.10 -5.52
N TYR A 47 8.30 -25.19 -4.31
CA TYR A 47 9.51 -24.45 -4.00
C TYR A 47 10.67 -24.97 -4.84
N GLN A 48 11.30 -24.07 -5.62
CA GLN A 48 12.42 -24.40 -6.48
C GLN A 48 13.70 -23.71 -5.96
N PRO A 49 14.42 -24.32 -4.99
CA PRO A 49 15.62 -23.72 -4.40
C PRO A 49 16.72 -23.49 -5.45
N LEU A 50 16.77 -24.28 -6.51
CA LEU A 50 17.69 -24.09 -7.64
C LEU A 50 17.48 -22.76 -8.38
N ASN A 51 16.29 -22.15 -8.27
CA ASN A 51 16.05 -20.83 -8.86
C ASN A 51 16.80 -19.71 -8.14
N LEU A 52 17.13 -19.84 -6.86
CA LEU A 52 18.00 -18.90 -6.17
C LEU A 52 19.43 -18.98 -6.69
N LEU A 53 19.96 -20.19 -6.83
CA LEU A 53 21.29 -20.41 -7.44
C LEU A 53 21.33 -19.89 -8.87
N SER A 54 20.25 -20.04 -9.62
CA SER A 54 20.16 -19.51 -10.97
C SER A 54 20.18 -17.98 -11.07
N ALA A 55 19.85 -17.28 -9.97
CA ALA A 55 20.01 -15.82 -9.90
C ALA A 55 21.49 -15.39 -9.87
N LEU A 56 22.40 -16.31 -9.54
CA LEU A 56 23.85 -16.10 -9.55
C LEU A 56 24.49 -16.34 -10.92
N ILE A 57 23.79 -17.00 -11.85
CA ILE A 57 24.29 -17.22 -13.23
C ILE A 57 24.53 -15.85 -13.88
N PRO A 58 25.68 -15.65 -14.55
CA PRO A 58 26.00 -14.40 -15.21
C PRO A 58 24.93 -13.93 -16.22
N ARG A 59 24.79 -12.61 -16.34
CA ARG A 59 23.87 -11.94 -17.29
C ARG A 59 22.38 -12.14 -17.03
N GLN A 60 21.98 -12.57 -15.82
CA GLN A 60 20.57 -12.61 -15.44
C GLN A 60 20.03 -11.19 -15.15
N ARG A 61 18.72 -11.01 -15.37
CA ARG A 61 17.94 -9.85 -14.91
C ARG A 61 17.09 -10.29 -13.73
N LEU A 62 17.17 -9.54 -12.64
CA LEU A 62 16.45 -9.87 -11.42
C LEU A 62 15.42 -8.79 -11.10
N ILE A 63 14.31 -9.22 -10.54
CA ILE A 63 13.36 -8.34 -9.85
C ILE A 63 13.39 -8.74 -8.39
N ILE A 64 13.67 -7.80 -7.52
CA ILE A 64 13.77 -8.03 -6.09
C ILE A 64 12.67 -7.26 -5.37
N GLY A 65 11.72 -8.01 -4.79
CA GLY A 65 10.62 -7.50 -3.97
C GLY A 65 10.61 -8.21 -2.60
N VAL A 66 11.67 -8.03 -1.83
CA VAL A 66 11.86 -8.70 -0.53
C VAL A 66 11.55 -7.75 0.60
N SER A 67 10.77 -8.22 1.58
CA SER A 67 10.43 -7.43 2.76
C SER A 67 11.67 -6.99 3.54
N ALA A 68 11.66 -5.75 4.02
CA ALA A 68 12.67 -5.22 4.95
C ALA A 68 12.64 -5.92 6.32
N ALA A 69 11.49 -6.51 6.69
CA ALA A 69 11.31 -7.21 7.95
C ALA A 69 12.32 -8.36 8.13
N GLY A 70 12.91 -8.47 9.32
CA GLY A 70 13.90 -9.49 9.64
C GLY A 70 15.20 -9.40 8.82
N HIS A 71 15.53 -8.22 8.31
CA HIS A 71 16.73 -7.96 7.50
C HIS A 71 16.85 -8.81 6.22
N LYS A 72 15.75 -9.34 5.70
CA LYS A 72 15.76 -10.22 4.51
C LYS A 72 16.26 -9.49 3.27
N SER A 73 15.80 -8.27 3.03
CA SER A 73 16.25 -7.41 1.92
C SER A 73 17.75 -7.17 1.96
N ARG A 74 18.29 -6.84 3.14
CA ARG A 74 19.71 -6.62 3.37
C ARG A 74 20.55 -7.87 3.07
N LYS A 75 20.09 -9.06 3.54
CA LYS A 75 20.78 -10.33 3.30
C LYS A 75 20.84 -10.66 1.82
N VAL A 76 19.73 -10.51 1.11
CA VAL A 76 19.66 -10.76 -0.35
C VAL A 76 20.57 -9.80 -1.10
N THR A 77 20.48 -8.49 -0.82
CA THR A 77 21.32 -7.47 -1.47
C THR A 77 22.82 -7.73 -1.23
N ARG A 78 23.19 -8.03 0.02
CA ARG A 78 24.58 -8.35 0.35
C ARG A 78 25.09 -9.59 -0.37
N MET A 79 24.31 -10.66 -0.43
CA MET A 79 24.64 -11.87 -1.17
C MET A 79 24.86 -11.57 -2.67
N LEU A 80 23.94 -10.84 -3.30
CA LEU A 80 24.05 -10.48 -4.71
C LEU A 80 25.25 -9.55 -4.96
N TYR A 81 25.52 -8.63 -4.06
CA TYR A 81 26.66 -7.72 -4.18
C TYR A 81 27.99 -8.45 -4.27
N PHE A 82 28.20 -9.49 -3.47
CA PHE A 82 29.44 -10.26 -3.49
C PHE A 82 29.50 -11.35 -4.57
N LEU A 83 28.36 -11.98 -4.89
CA LEU A 83 28.33 -13.15 -5.76
C LEU A 83 27.83 -12.87 -7.19
N ALA A 84 27.03 -11.81 -7.39
CA ALA A 84 26.36 -11.55 -8.66
C ALA A 84 26.20 -10.04 -8.98
N ARG A 85 27.20 -9.24 -8.67
CA ARG A 85 27.17 -7.77 -8.82
C ARG A 85 26.82 -7.32 -10.24
N ASN A 86 27.27 -8.04 -11.27
CA ASN A 86 26.94 -7.73 -12.67
C ASN A 86 25.46 -7.97 -12.99
N ASN A 87 24.80 -8.88 -12.28
CA ASN A 87 23.35 -9.07 -12.39
C ASN A 87 22.58 -7.93 -11.72
N MET A 88 23.05 -7.40 -10.58
CA MET A 88 22.43 -6.25 -9.92
C MET A 88 22.33 -5.04 -10.87
N ARG A 89 23.37 -4.77 -11.67
CA ARG A 89 23.39 -3.67 -12.66
C ARG A 89 22.36 -3.80 -13.77
N ARG A 90 21.66 -4.91 -13.84
CA ARG A 90 20.59 -5.23 -14.81
C ARG A 90 19.25 -5.46 -14.13
N SER A 91 19.17 -5.26 -12.82
CA SER A 91 18.07 -5.69 -11.98
C SER A 91 17.32 -4.51 -11.39
N LEU A 92 16.03 -4.72 -11.15
CA LEU A 92 15.13 -3.78 -10.50
C LEU A 92 14.93 -4.19 -9.05
N TYR A 93 15.04 -3.24 -8.16
CA TYR A 93 14.76 -3.42 -6.73
C TYR A 93 13.50 -2.64 -6.35
N PHE A 94 12.50 -3.32 -5.83
CA PHE A 94 11.28 -2.71 -5.29
C PHE A 94 11.37 -2.70 -3.76
N MET A 95 11.44 -1.52 -3.19
CA MET A 95 11.51 -1.36 -1.74
C MET A 95 10.16 -1.71 -1.10
N MET A 96 10.18 -2.61 -0.14
CA MET A 96 9.00 -3.15 0.52
C MET A 96 9.02 -2.77 2.02
N GLY A 97 8.56 -1.57 2.33
CA GLY A 97 8.46 -1.06 3.70
C GLY A 97 9.03 0.33 3.90
N GLY A 98 8.37 1.13 4.74
CA GLY A 98 8.62 2.56 4.89
C GLY A 98 9.92 2.95 5.58
N GLN A 99 10.52 2.07 6.39
CA GLN A 99 11.72 2.41 7.19
C GLN A 99 13.05 2.02 6.51
N GLU A 100 12.99 1.31 5.38
CA GLU A 100 14.19 0.78 4.74
C GLU A 100 15.07 1.89 4.13
N CYS A 101 14.47 2.93 3.56
CA CYS A 101 15.19 4.07 3.00
C CYS A 101 16.07 4.76 4.06
N TYR A 102 15.52 5.02 5.24
CA TYR A 102 16.28 5.66 6.35
C TYR A 102 17.42 4.80 6.87
N ARG A 103 17.22 3.48 6.91
CA ARG A 103 18.27 2.54 7.31
C ARG A 103 19.42 2.55 6.30
N ILE A 104 19.12 2.50 5.01
CA ILE A 104 20.12 2.53 3.93
C ILE A 104 20.86 3.86 3.95
N ALA A 105 20.14 4.98 4.01
CA ALA A 105 20.71 6.34 3.99
C ALA A 105 21.73 6.58 5.13
N LYS A 106 21.57 5.92 6.27
CA LYS A 106 22.48 6.02 7.42
C LYS A 106 23.73 5.13 7.32
N ASN A 107 23.86 4.29 6.27
CA ASN A 107 24.93 3.29 6.19
C ASN A 107 25.65 3.33 4.84
N GLN A 108 26.85 3.90 4.80
CA GLN A 108 27.65 4.02 3.58
C GLN A 108 27.92 2.69 2.86
N SER A 109 28.08 1.60 3.61
CA SER A 109 28.27 0.26 3.01
C SER A 109 26.98 -0.21 2.29
N GLU A 110 25.82 0.07 2.86
CA GLU A 110 24.54 -0.28 2.23
C GLU A 110 24.27 0.62 1.01
N ILE A 111 24.53 1.92 1.10
CA ILE A 111 24.43 2.84 -0.06
C ILE A 111 25.24 2.27 -1.23
N LYS A 112 26.52 1.90 -1.02
CA LYS A 112 27.37 1.28 -2.07
C LYS A 112 26.79 0.00 -2.63
N GLN A 113 26.15 -0.84 -1.82
CA GLN A 113 25.55 -2.10 -2.25
C GLN A 113 24.28 -1.84 -3.06
N TYR A 114 23.35 -1.02 -2.57
CA TYR A 114 22.09 -0.73 -3.23
C TYR A 114 22.28 0.12 -4.49
N ALA A 115 23.25 1.01 -4.55
CA ALA A 115 23.60 1.76 -5.76
C ALA A 115 24.06 0.86 -6.94
N CYS A 116 24.33 -0.42 -6.70
CA CYS A 116 24.63 -1.37 -7.76
C CYS A 116 23.40 -1.85 -8.54
N TYR A 117 22.19 -1.68 -8.02
CA TYR A 117 20.98 -2.00 -8.79
C TYR A 117 20.82 -1.04 -9.97
N LYS A 118 20.26 -1.54 -11.08
CA LYS A 118 19.97 -0.69 -12.24
C LYS A 118 18.99 0.42 -11.87
N LYS A 119 17.91 0.06 -11.13
CA LYS A 119 16.90 0.98 -10.64
C LYS A 119 16.34 0.48 -9.32
N ILE A 120 16.06 1.40 -8.42
CA ILE A 120 15.38 1.16 -7.15
C ILE A 120 14.06 1.92 -7.18
N TYR A 121 12.97 1.23 -6.92
CA TYR A 121 11.65 1.81 -6.82
C TYR A 121 11.24 1.91 -5.35
N VAL A 122 10.84 3.11 -4.96
CA VAL A 122 10.30 3.43 -3.63
C VAL A 122 8.85 3.90 -3.75
N GLU A 123 8.09 3.91 -2.66
CA GLU A 123 6.65 4.19 -2.72
C GLU A 123 6.30 5.67 -2.73
N THR A 124 7.21 6.55 -2.24
CA THR A 124 6.93 7.98 -2.04
C THR A 124 8.10 8.87 -2.40
N GLU A 125 7.82 10.16 -2.67
CA GLU A 125 8.83 11.18 -2.93
C GLU A 125 9.75 11.39 -1.72
N THR A 126 9.21 11.33 -0.49
CA THR A 126 10.04 11.42 0.74
C THR A 126 11.04 10.28 0.83
N MET A 127 10.64 9.04 0.48
CA MET A 127 11.58 7.91 0.42
C MET A 127 12.65 8.12 -0.66
N MET A 128 12.25 8.60 -1.84
CA MET A 128 13.17 8.91 -2.94
C MET A 128 14.17 9.98 -2.51
N LYS A 129 13.69 11.10 -1.98
CA LYS A 129 14.52 12.20 -1.49
C LYS A 129 15.51 11.73 -0.43
N CYS A 130 15.07 10.93 0.53
CA CYS A 130 15.95 10.37 1.58
C CYS A 130 17.15 9.62 0.99
N LEU A 131 16.96 8.83 -0.06
CA LEU A 131 18.04 8.08 -0.71
C LEU A 131 18.89 8.95 -1.64
N VAL A 132 18.28 9.90 -2.35
CA VAL A 132 18.99 10.85 -3.23
C VAL A 132 19.90 11.76 -2.40
N ASP A 133 19.42 12.28 -1.28
CA ASP A 133 20.21 13.10 -0.35
C ASP A 133 21.39 12.31 0.26
N ALA A 134 21.25 10.98 0.35
CA ALA A 134 22.33 10.08 0.75
C ALA A 134 23.32 9.73 -0.39
N GLY A 135 23.16 10.31 -1.59
CA GLY A 135 24.05 10.14 -2.75
C GLY A 135 23.66 9.01 -3.70
N MET A 136 22.42 8.52 -3.68
CA MET A 136 21.92 7.50 -4.62
C MET A 136 21.20 8.18 -5.79
N HIS A 137 21.56 7.83 -7.04
CA HIS A 137 20.99 8.42 -8.26
C HIS A 137 20.13 7.45 -9.09
N ASN A 138 20.04 6.21 -8.68
CA ASN A 138 19.29 5.16 -9.35
C ASN A 138 17.91 4.90 -8.73
N VAL A 139 17.30 5.90 -8.10
CA VAL A 139 16.02 5.81 -7.41
C VAL A 139 14.91 6.45 -8.23
N ALA A 140 13.71 5.88 -8.19
CA ALA A 140 12.48 6.45 -8.75
C ALA A 140 11.28 6.09 -7.87
N VAL A 141 10.19 6.83 -8.02
CA VAL A 141 8.93 6.52 -7.34
C VAL A 141 8.13 5.52 -8.16
N PHE A 142 7.71 4.45 -7.51
CA PHE A 142 6.65 3.53 -7.93
C PHE A 142 5.70 3.39 -6.75
N PRO A 143 4.55 4.08 -6.77
CA PRO A 143 3.63 4.15 -5.64
C PRO A 143 3.06 2.76 -5.29
N ASN A 144 2.29 2.68 -4.21
CA ASN A 144 1.58 1.45 -3.86
C ASN A 144 0.38 1.23 -4.78
N CYS A 145 0.66 0.89 -6.04
CA CYS A 145 -0.30 0.78 -7.13
C CYS A 145 -1.35 -0.33 -6.95
N ARG A 146 -2.43 -0.20 -7.74
CA ARG A 146 -3.46 -1.21 -7.97
C ARG A 146 -3.67 -1.40 -9.47
N LYS A 147 -4.33 -2.49 -9.86
CA LYS A 147 -4.86 -2.62 -11.23
C LYS A 147 -6.03 -1.67 -11.43
N ARG A 148 -6.12 -1.09 -12.62
CA ARG A 148 -7.26 -0.28 -13.00
C ARG A 148 -8.51 -1.16 -13.05
N PRO A 149 -9.60 -0.81 -12.36
CA PRO A 149 -10.85 -1.53 -12.50
C PRO A 149 -11.44 -1.30 -13.91
N HIS A 150 -12.08 -2.33 -14.46
CA HIS A 150 -12.72 -2.29 -15.78
C HIS A 150 -14.16 -1.75 -15.76
N TYR A 151 -14.53 -1.00 -14.73
CA TYR A 151 -15.87 -0.42 -14.57
C TYR A 151 -15.76 0.97 -13.94
N ASP A 152 -16.71 1.81 -14.24
CA ASP A 152 -16.87 3.07 -13.55
C ASP A 152 -17.52 2.82 -12.18
N ILE A 153 -17.03 3.54 -11.17
CA ILE A 153 -17.59 3.47 -9.84
C ILE A 153 -19.00 4.07 -9.92
N HIS A 154 -19.99 3.28 -9.49
CA HIS A 154 -21.37 3.72 -9.52
C HIS A 154 -21.59 4.97 -8.68
N GLU A 155 -22.35 5.92 -9.23
CA GLU A 155 -22.81 7.07 -8.47
C GLU A 155 -23.57 6.59 -7.22
N LYS A 156 -23.15 7.11 -6.09
CA LYS A 156 -23.75 6.79 -4.81
C LYS A 156 -25.18 7.37 -4.74
N LYS A 157 -26.10 6.60 -4.19
CA LYS A 157 -27.39 7.15 -3.77
C LYS A 157 -27.14 8.16 -2.63
N ASN A 158 -27.56 9.40 -2.83
CA ASN A 158 -27.53 10.42 -1.77
C ASN A 158 -28.29 9.89 -0.54
N THR A 159 -27.57 9.68 0.53
CA THR A 159 -28.14 9.41 1.87
C THR A 159 -28.05 10.70 2.69
N ASN A 160 -29.06 10.98 3.51
CA ASN A 160 -29.06 12.16 4.37
C ASN A 160 -28.05 12.05 5.53
N GLN A 161 -27.30 10.95 5.61
CA GLN A 161 -26.39 10.64 6.69
C GLN A 161 -25.02 10.25 6.14
N ILE A 162 -23.96 10.86 6.67
CA ILE A 162 -22.59 10.51 6.29
C ILE A 162 -22.21 9.12 6.83
N ARG A 163 -21.54 8.34 6.00
CA ARG A 163 -21.11 6.97 6.30
C ARG A 163 -19.59 6.89 6.28
N CYS A 164 -19.02 6.63 7.45
CA CYS A 164 -17.58 6.46 7.64
C CYS A 164 -17.20 4.98 7.64
N VAL A 165 -16.07 4.65 7.06
CA VAL A 165 -15.54 3.29 7.07
C VAL A 165 -14.10 3.24 7.58
N PHE A 166 -13.81 2.25 8.42
CA PHE A 166 -12.47 1.82 8.79
C PHE A 166 -12.22 0.44 8.16
N PHE A 167 -11.10 0.30 7.43
CA PHE A 167 -10.83 -0.94 6.71
C PHE A 167 -9.35 -1.35 6.86
N SER A 168 -9.03 -1.97 8.00
CA SER A 168 -7.67 -2.44 8.31
C SER A 168 -7.72 -3.45 9.48
N ILE A 169 -6.55 -3.91 9.95
CA ILE A 169 -6.45 -4.68 11.20
C ILE A 169 -7.01 -3.84 12.34
N ILE A 170 -7.98 -4.40 13.05
CA ILE A 170 -8.67 -3.73 14.18
C ILE A 170 -7.82 -3.88 15.43
N GLN A 171 -7.18 -2.78 15.81
CA GLN A 171 -6.35 -2.66 17.02
C GLN A 171 -6.21 -1.18 17.40
N PRO A 172 -5.95 -0.85 18.68
CA PRO A 172 -5.86 0.54 19.15
C PRO A 172 -4.83 1.38 18.41
N GLU A 173 -3.68 0.80 18.05
CA GLU A 173 -2.61 1.51 17.35
C GLU A 173 -3.02 1.99 15.94
N LYS A 174 -4.08 1.43 15.39
CA LYS A 174 -4.69 1.90 14.13
C LYS A 174 -5.73 3.00 14.34
N GLY A 175 -5.95 3.46 15.60
CA GLY A 175 -6.87 4.52 15.94
C GLY A 175 -8.33 4.09 16.08
N VAL A 176 -8.59 2.78 16.17
CA VAL A 176 -9.95 2.23 16.34
C VAL A 176 -10.62 2.72 17.61
N ASP A 177 -9.86 2.83 18.70
CA ASP A 177 -10.32 3.36 19.98
C ASP A 177 -10.82 4.81 19.86
N ILE A 178 -10.07 5.67 19.16
CA ILE A 178 -10.44 7.06 18.89
C ILE A 178 -11.73 7.13 18.05
N ILE A 179 -11.83 6.30 17.00
CA ILE A 179 -13.04 6.26 16.16
C ILE A 179 -14.27 5.86 16.98
N LEU A 180 -14.14 4.85 17.85
CA LEU A 180 -15.25 4.40 18.71
C LEU A 180 -15.65 5.45 19.75
N ASP A 181 -14.69 6.21 20.28
CA ASP A 181 -14.98 7.30 21.21
C ASP A 181 -15.70 8.45 20.50
N VAL A 182 -15.31 8.82 19.28
CA VAL A 182 -16.03 9.80 18.44
C VAL A 182 -17.43 9.29 18.08
N ALA A 183 -17.60 8.01 17.80
CA ALA A 183 -18.90 7.44 17.44
C ALA A 183 -19.95 7.54 18.56
N LYS A 184 -19.52 7.56 19.83
CA LYS A 184 -20.42 7.81 20.98
C LYS A 184 -21.03 9.21 20.94
N GLU A 185 -20.28 10.19 20.44
CA GLU A 185 -20.70 11.59 20.40
C GLU A 185 -21.50 11.92 19.13
N LEU A 186 -21.13 11.31 17.99
CA LEU A 186 -21.72 11.57 16.67
C LEU A 186 -22.77 10.50 16.29
N THR A 187 -23.89 10.48 17.00
CA THR A 187 -24.95 9.46 16.81
C THR A 187 -25.67 9.55 15.47
N ASN A 188 -25.54 10.67 14.76
CA ASN A 188 -26.06 10.89 13.41
C ASN A 188 -25.09 10.51 12.27
N VAL A 189 -23.94 9.95 12.59
CA VAL A 189 -22.93 9.44 11.64
C VAL A 189 -22.88 7.93 11.76
N GLU A 190 -22.86 7.22 10.63
CA GLU A 190 -22.66 5.78 10.61
C GLU A 190 -21.17 5.42 10.56
N PHE A 191 -20.75 4.47 11.39
CA PHE A 191 -19.38 3.97 11.42
C PHE A 191 -19.35 2.47 11.13
N CYS A 192 -18.58 2.08 10.14
CA CYS A 192 -18.46 0.70 9.73
C CYS A 192 -17.01 0.21 9.80
N PHE A 193 -16.80 -0.97 10.35
CA PHE A 193 -15.47 -1.56 10.52
C PHE A 193 -15.32 -2.86 9.74
N TYR A 194 -14.22 -2.97 8.97
CA TYR A 194 -13.78 -4.19 8.31
C TYR A 194 -12.37 -4.55 8.72
N GLY A 195 -12.12 -5.82 8.88
CA GLY A 195 -10.78 -6.38 9.09
C GLY A 195 -10.72 -7.38 10.24
N PRO A 196 -9.61 -8.11 10.34
CA PRO A 196 -9.38 -9.02 11.45
C PRO A 196 -9.16 -8.22 12.74
N VAL A 197 -9.79 -8.65 13.81
CA VAL A 197 -9.59 -8.07 15.14
C VAL A 197 -8.37 -8.73 15.78
N LYS A 198 -7.49 -7.93 16.37
CA LYS A 198 -6.36 -8.43 17.14
C LYS A 198 -6.87 -9.13 18.40
N LYS A 199 -6.41 -10.36 18.65
CA LYS A 199 -6.95 -11.23 19.69
C LYS A 199 -7.02 -10.57 21.06
N GLU A 200 -6.02 -9.79 21.41
CA GLU A 200 -5.92 -9.11 22.70
C GLU A 200 -6.95 -7.96 22.87
N TYR A 201 -7.50 -7.46 21.77
CA TYR A 201 -8.45 -6.33 21.72
C TYR A 201 -9.88 -6.80 21.40
N GLU A 202 -10.08 -8.04 21.03
CA GLU A 202 -11.35 -8.54 20.47
C GLU A 202 -12.53 -8.36 21.43
N ALA A 203 -12.39 -8.77 22.70
CA ALA A 203 -13.46 -8.66 23.68
C ALA A 203 -13.89 -7.22 23.94
N GLU A 204 -12.92 -6.31 24.06
CA GLU A 204 -13.17 -4.87 24.25
C GLU A 204 -13.86 -4.27 23.03
N PHE A 205 -13.34 -4.53 21.82
CA PHE A 205 -13.88 -4.02 20.57
C PHE A 205 -15.34 -4.45 20.38
N ILE A 206 -15.64 -5.75 20.50
CA ILE A 206 -16.99 -6.29 20.31
C ILE A 206 -17.96 -5.71 21.34
N SER A 207 -17.53 -5.55 22.59
CA SER A 207 -18.35 -4.92 23.64
C SER A 207 -18.71 -3.48 23.28
N LYS A 208 -17.71 -2.68 22.82
CA LYS A 208 -17.94 -1.28 22.41
C LYS A 208 -18.87 -1.20 21.19
N VAL A 209 -18.66 -2.02 20.18
CA VAL A 209 -19.52 -2.05 18.98
C VAL A 209 -20.97 -2.37 19.36
N LYS A 210 -21.23 -3.34 20.23
CA LYS A 210 -22.58 -3.70 20.68
C LYS A 210 -23.28 -2.60 21.48
N SER A 211 -22.53 -1.71 22.11
CA SER A 211 -23.09 -0.61 22.92
C SER A 211 -23.48 0.63 22.10
N LEU A 212 -23.16 0.68 20.80
CA LEU A 212 -23.35 1.84 19.93
C LEU A 212 -24.27 1.47 18.76
N ASN A 213 -25.39 2.18 18.61
CA ASN A 213 -26.40 1.90 17.57
C ASN A 213 -25.97 2.33 16.16
N ASN A 214 -25.01 3.25 16.08
CA ASN A 214 -24.48 3.80 14.82
C ASN A 214 -23.14 3.15 14.39
N VAL A 215 -22.74 2.06 15.05
CA VAL A 215 -21.50 1.33 14.74
C VAL A 215 -21.82 -0.08 14.29
N SER A 216 -21.16 -0.53 13.22
CA SER A 216 -21.26 -1.90 12.73
C SER A 216 -19.90 -2.51 12.44
N TYR A 217 -19.74 -3.80 12.75
CA TYR A 217 -18.59 -4.60 12.38
C TYR A 217 -18.99 -5.65 11.36
N LYS A 218 -18.35 -5.64 10.19
CA LYS A 218 -18.66 -6.50 9.04
C LYS A 218 -17.71 -7.70 8.90
N GLY A 219 -16.76 -7.83 9.82
CA GLY A 219 -15.78 -8.92 9.75
C GLY A 219 -14.66 -8.67 8.75
N VAL A 220 -14.00 -9.76 8.35
CA VAL A 220 -12.92 -9.73 7.36
C VAL A 220 -13.51 -9.78 5.97
N PHE A 221 -13.19 -8.81 5.14
CA PHE A 221 -13.59 -8.83 3.73
C PHE A 221 -12.80 -9.89 2.96
N THR A 222 -13.51 -10.74 2.21
CA THR A 222 -12.94 -11.88 1.48
C THR A 222 -13.18 -11.85 -0.02
N GLY A 223 -13.80 -10.78 -0.54
CA GLY A 223 -14.09 -10.60 -1.95
C GLY A 223 -12.85 -10.24 -2.80
N SER A 224 -13.06 -10.17 -4.11
CA SER A 224 -12.10 -9.66 -5.08
C SER A 224 -11.82 -8.16 -4.88
N ASP A 225 -10.80 -7.63 -5.56
CA ASP A 225 -10.52 -6.19 -5.51
C ASP A 225 -11.69 -5.35 -6.05
N VAL A 226 -12.37 -5.85 -7.11
CA VAL A 226 -13.56 -5.20 -7.67
C VAL A 226 -14.71 -5.14 -6.67
N GLU A 227 -15.00 -6.26 -6.00
CA GLU A 227 -16.03 -6.30 -4.95
C GLU A 227 -15.66 -5.41 -3.77
N LYS A 228 -14.38 -5.29 -3.44
CA LYS A 228 -13.91 -4.37 -2.41
C LYS A 228 -14.16 -2.90 -2.77
N TYR A 229 -13.89 -2.50 -4.02
CA TYR A 229 -14.16 -1.13 -4.46
C TYR A 229 -15.66 -0.81 -4.45
N ASN A 230 -16.50 -1.77 -4.87
CA ASN A 230 -17.95 -1.65 -4.78
C ASN A 230 -18.42 -1.51 -3.33
N GLU A 231 -17.87 -2.32 -2.42
CA GLU A 231 -18.17 -2.22 -0.99
C GLU A 231 -17.72 -0.88 -0.41
N LEU A 232 -16.53 -0.41 -0.75
CA LEU A 232 -16.04 0.89 -0.30
C LEU A 232 -16.88 2.05 -0.85
N SER A 233 -17.32 1.98 -2.12
CA SER A 233 -18.06 3.07 -2.78
C SER A 233 -19.39 3.41 -2.14
N VAL A 234 -19.94 2.55 -1.26
CA VAL A 234 -21.16 2.87 -0.52
C VAL A 234 -20.92 3.82 0.67
N TYR A 235 -19.67 4.06 1.04
CA TYR A 235 -19.27 4.98 2.12
C TYR A 235 -18.86 6.35 1.56
N ASP A 236 -18.74 7.33 2.46
CA ASP A 236 -18.34 8.69 2.13
C ASP A 236 -16.90 8.97 2.50
N VAL A 237 -16.47 8.47 3.66
CA VAL A 237 -15.19 8.81 4.26
C VAL A 237 -14.49 7.57 4.76
N LEU A 238 -13.24 7.40 4.35
CA LEU A 238 -12.32 6.45 4.97
C LEU A 238 -11.68 7.09 6.21
N LEU A 239 -11.70 6.39 7.33
CA LEU A 239 -11.02 6.80 8.56
C LEU A 239 -9.77 5.97 8.78
N LEU A 240 -8.59 6.63 8.87
CA LEU A 240 -7.34 5.98 9.24
C LEU A 240 -6.48 6.86 10.17
N PRO A 241 -6.94 7.14 11.40
CA PRO A 241 -6.20 7.92 12.39
C PRO A 241 -5.12 7.07 13.08
N THR A 242 -4.28 6.40 12.29
CA THR A 242 -3.28 5.44 12.78
C THR A 242 -2.18 6.11 13.59
N ARG A 243 -1.76 5.46 14.67
CA ARG A 243 -0.57 5.79 15.47
C ARG A 243 0.58 4.79 15.22
N TRP A 244 0.38 3.84 14.31
CA TRP A 244 1.35 2.80 13.98
C TRP A 244 2.53 3.38 13.21
N LYS A 245 3.75 3.34 13.81
CA LYS A 245 4.94 4.05 13.30
C LYS A 245 5.72 3.32 12.19
N ASN A 246 5.48 2.03 12.00
CA ASN A 246 6.31 1.19 11.13
C ASN A 246 5.55 0.74 9.85
N GLU A 247 4.70 1.60 9.31
CA GLU A 247 3.96 1.33 8.09
C GLU A 247 4.63 2.03 6.89
N GLY A 248 4.57 1.40 5.72
CA GLY A 248 4.78 2.08 4.45
C GLY A 248 3.52 2.85 4.05
N VAL A 249 3.24 2.91 2.77
CA VAL A 249 1.97 3.47 2.28
C VAL A 249 0.85 2.46 2.53
N PRO A 250 -0.19 2.79 3.35
CA PRO A 250 -1.33 1.91 3.53
C PRO A 250 -2.09 1.71 2.22
N GLY A 251 -2.24 0.45 1.79
CA GLY A 251 -2.93 0.15 0.53
C GLY A 251 -4.38 0.59 0.49
N ILE A 252 -5.03 0.64 1.66
CA ILE A 252 -6.43 1.05 1.77
C ILE A 252 -6.65 2.52 1.37
N LEU A 253 -5.66 3.40 1.52
CA LEU A 253 -5.77 4.79 1.05
C LEU A 253 -5.93 4.83 -0.47
N VAL A 254 -5.12 4.06 -1.19
CA VAL A 254 -5.25 3.96 -2.66
C VAL A 254 -6.59 3.32 -3.05
N GLU A 255 -7.03 2.31 -2.32
CA GLU A 255 -8.30 1.62 -2.57
C GLU A 255 -9.51 2.55 -2.31
N ALA A 256 -9.44 3.37 -1.27
CA ALA A 256 -10.45 4.40 -0.98
C ALA A 256 -10.53 5.47 -2.08
N LYS A 257 -9.37 5.93 -2.58
CA LYS A 257 -9.33 6.86 -3.71
C LYS A 257 -9.97 6.26 -4.97
N ILE A 258 -9.65 5.00 -5.29
CA ILE A 258 -10.26 4.29 -6.43
C ILE A 258 -11.79 4.21 -6.25
N ALA A 259 -12.26 3.99 -5.03
CA ALA A 259 -13.69 3.94 -4.70
C ALA A 259 -14.35 5.32 -4.53
N GLY A 260 -13.61 6.42 -4.64
CA GLY A 260 -14.12 7.78 -4.59
C GLY A 260 -14.54 8.23 -3.19
N LEU A 261 -13.83 7.82 -2.15
CA LEU A 261 -14.04 8.29 -0.78
C LEU A 261 -13.17 9.52 -0.48
N ALA A 262 -13.67 10.43 0.33
CA ALA A 262 -12.82 11.34 1.07
C ALA A 262 -12.05 10.57 2.16
N GLU A 263 -10.91 11.08 2.59
CA GLU A 263 -10.07 10.36 3.55
C GLU A 263 -9.76 11.25 4.75
N ILE A 264 -9.95 10.75 5.98
CA ILE A 264 -9.48 11.39 7.21
C ILE A 264 -8.37 10.52 7.78
N VAL A 265 -7.14 11.06 7.77
CA VAL A 265 -5.94 10.31 8.14
C VAL A 265 -5.09 11.06 9.15
N SER A 266 -4.29 10.33 9.91
CA SER A 266 -3.22 10.94 10.71
C SER A 266 -2.05 11.38 9.82
N SER A 267 -1.22 12.30 10.31
CA SER A 267 0.05 12.69 9.67
C SER A 267 1.16 11.65 9.82
N GLN A 268 0.86 10.44 10.36
CA GLN A 268 1.84 9.38 10.55
C GLN A 268 2.32 8.78 9.24
N ASN A 269 3.57 8.34 9.23
CA ASN A 269 4.24 7.69 8.11
C ASN A 269 4.18 8.57 6.85
N TYR A 270 3.56 8.07 5.78
CA TYR A 270 3.49 8.76 4.48
C TYR A 270 2.04 9.15 4.12
N ASN A 271 1.12 9.15 5.08
CA ASN A 271 -0.29 9.43 4.81
C ASN A 271 -0.49 10.81 4.17
N ALA A 272 0.25 11.83 4.65
CA ALA A 272 0.20 13.20 4.12
C ALA A 272 0.81 13.36 2.70
N GLU A 273 1.47 12.34 2.16
CA GLU A 273 1.86 12.31 0.74
C GLU A 273 0.80 11.69 -0.16
N ILE A 274 -0.09 10.89 0.44
CA ILE A 274 -1.17 10.21 -0.27
C ILE A 274 -2.43 11.06 -0.24
N VAL A 275 -2.72 11.66 0.92
CA VAL A 275 -3.88 12.52 1.15
C VAL A 275 -3.42 13.96 1.20
N THR A 276 -3.95 14.79 0.30
CA THR A 276 -3.70 16.23 0.27
C THR A 276 -4.72 16.95 1.16
N ASP A 277 -4.24 17.53 2.26
CA ASP A 277 -5.09 18.19 3.25
C ASP A 277 -5.94 19.30 2.63
N GLY A 278 -7.24 19.29 2.89
CA GLY A 278 -8.21 20.25 2.35
C GLY A 278 -8.58 20.03 0.88
N GLU A 279 -7.96 19.07 0.17
CA GLU A 279 -8.28 18.78 -1.24
C GLU A 279 -9.01 17.47 -1.43
N ASP A 280 -8.37 16.35 -1.16
CA ASP A 280 -8.94 15.01 -1.34
C ASP A 280 -9.18 14.28 0.00
N GLY A 281 -8.97 14.99 1.11
CA GLY A 281 -9.22 14.52 2.46
C GLY A 281 -8.74 15.50 3.53
N VAL A 282 -8.66 15.02 4.75
CA VAL A 282 -8.19 15.76 5.93
C VAL A 282 -7.01 15.03 6.57
N VAL A 283 -5.90 15.74 6.74
CA VAL A 283 -4.74 15.24 7.49
C VAL A 283 -4.79 15.80 8.90
N LEU A 284 -5.10 14.95 9.88
CA LEU A 284 -5.22 15.35 11.28
C LEU A 284 -3.86 15.87 11.80
N ARG A 285 -3.86 17.04 12.43
CA ARG A 285 -2.69 17.65 13.06
C ARG A 285 -2.20 16.83 14.26
N ASP A 286 -3.15 16.26 14.98
CA ASP A 286 -2.94 15.32 16.08
C ASP A 286 -3.98 14.19 16.00
N ASN A 287 -3.73 13.10 16.72
CA ASN A 287 -4.64 11.96 16.77
C ASN A 287 -5.56 12.02 18.00
N SER A 288 -6.09 13.21 18.32
CA SER A 288 -7.06 13.39 19.39
C SER A 288 -8.48 13.06 18.93
N ILE A 289 -9.33 12.75 19.89
CA ILE A 289 -10.79 12.59 19.69
C ILE A 289 -11.37 13.88 19.10
N ASP A 290 -10.97 15.04 19.62
CA ASP A 290 -11.46 16.35 19.17
C ASP A 290 -11.11 16.65 17.72
N SER A 291 -9.86 16.35 17.30
CA SER A 291 -9.44 16.58 15.92
C SER A 291 -10.21 15.70 14.95
N LEU A 292 -10.39 14.41 15.25
CA LEU A 292 -11.16 13.49 14.41
C LEU A 292 -12.64 13.88 14.38
N ARG A 293 -13.24 14.19 15.54
CA ARG A 293 -14.64 14.63 15.64
C ARG A 293 -14.88 15.87 14.79
N LYS A 294 -14.04 16.89 14.92
CA LYS A 294 -14.15 18.14 14.15
C LYS A 294 -14.06 17.88 12.65
N ALA A 295 -13.14 17.04 12.20
CA ALA A 295 -12.99 16.70 10.78
C ALA A 295 -14.25 16.02 10.23
N ILE A 296 -14.82 15.06 10.98
CA ILE A 296 -16.05 14.37 10.56
C ILE A 296 -17.24 15.35 10.55
N LEU A 297 -17.41 16.19 11.58
CA LEU A 297 -18.48 17.19 11.63
C LEU A 297 -18.41 18.15 10.45
N THR A 298 -17.22 18.69 10.14
CA THR A 298 -17.03 19.60 9.01
C THR A 298 -17.52 18.97 7.70
N LEU A 299 -17.20 17.68 7.45
CA LEU A 299 -17.65 16.99 6.25
C LEU A 299 -19.14 16.60 6.30
N SER A 300 -19.70 16.38 7.47
CA SER A 300 -21.12 16.04 7.62
C SER A 300 -22.05 17.25 7.47
N GLU A 301 -21.54 18.44 7.75
CA GLU A 301 -22.28 19.71 7.66
C GLU A 301 -22.16 20.40 6.30
N ASP A 302 -21.12 20.08 5.53
CA ASP A 302 -20.86 20.65 4.19
C ASP A 302 -20.79 19.56 3.11
N ASN A 303 -21.94 19.20 2.56
CA ASN A 303 -22.05 18.21 1.47
C ASN A 303 -21.25 18.64 0.22
N LYS A 304 -21.14 19.94 -0.09
CA LYS A 304 -20.39 20.41 -1.27
C LYS A 304 -18.91 20.18 -1.07
N LEU A 305 -18.39 20.44 0.12
CA LEU A 305 -17.00 20.15 0.46
C LEU A 305 -16.73 18.64 0.38
N LEU A 306 -17.60 17.82 0.96
CA LEU A 306 -17.48 16.36 0.91
C LEU A 306 -17.46 15.84 -0.52
N ASP A 307 -18.41 16.24 -1.37
CA ASP A 307 -18.50 15.82 -2.77
C ASP A 307 -17.27 16.28 -3.56
N SER A 308 -16.78 17.50 -3.31
CA SER A 308 -15.54 18.00 -3.92
C SER A 308 -14.33 17.15 -3.53
N MET A 309 -14.19 16.82 -2.24
CA MET A 309 -13.10 15.98 -1.77
C MET A 309 -13.16 14.56 -2.34
N LYS A 310 -14.34 13.96 -2.38
CA LYS A 310 -14.59 12.64 -3.00
C LYS A 310 -14.19 12.63 -4.47
N TYR A 311 -14.61 13.64 -5.24
CA TYR A 311 -14.24 13.78 -6.64
C TYR A 311 -12.73 13.94 -6.84
N LYS A 312 -12.08 14.81 -6.07
CA LYS A 312 -10.62 15.00 -6.13
C LYS A 312 -9.86 13.76 -5.71
N SER A 313 -10.35 13.02 -4.71
CA SER A 313 -9.79 11.73 -4.28
C SER A 313 -9.82 10.73 -5.44
N TRP A 314 -10.97 10.56 -6.09
CA TRP A 314 -11.11 9.71 -7.27
C TRP A 314 -10.19 10.14 -8.43
N MET A 315 -10.11 11.43 -8.73
CA MET A 315 -9.20 11.96 -9.75
C MET A 315 -7.74 11.66 -9.42
N SER A 316 -7.37 11.78 -8.15
CA SER A 316 -6.00 11.51 -7.69
C SER A 316 -5.62 10.02 -7.75
N ALA A 317 -6.62 9.11 -7.83
CA ALA A 317 -6.39 7.67 -7.99
C ALA A 317 -5.65 7.31 -9.28
N GLN A 318 -5.74 8.16 -10.31
CA GLN A 318 -5.16 7.88 -11.64
C GLN A 318 -3.66 7.57 -11.58
N LYS A 319 -2.90 8.23 -10.71
CA LYS A 319 -1.45 8.02 -10.57
C LYS A 319 -1.09 6.66 -9.92
N TYR A 320 -2.06 5.97 -9.32
CA TYR A 320 -1.83 4.71 -8.62
C TYR A 320 -2.18 3.47 -9.44
N PHE A 321 -2.45 3.59 -10.73
CA PHE A 321 -2.67 2.43 -11.58
C PHE A 321 -1.34 1.89 -12.13
N VAL A 322 -1.13 0.58 -11.99
CA VAL A 322 0.13 -0.08 -12.39
C VAL A 322 0.39 0.01 -13.89
N GLU A 323 -0.65 0.13 -14.68
CA GLU A 323 -0.60 0.27 -16.14
C GLU A 323 0.22 1.49 -16.56
N ASN A 324 0.25 2.55 -15.76
CA ASN A 324 1.03 3.76 -16.03
C ASN A 324 2.55 3.53 -15.96
N TYR A 325 3.00 2.42 -15.39
CA TYR A 325 4.42 2.10 -15.16
C TYR A 325 4.92 0.94 -16.02
N THR A 326 4.04 0.30 -16.79
CA THR A 326 4.36 -0.89 -17.59
C THR A 326 5.45 -0.60 -18.62
N ASP A 327 5.36 0.52 -19.33
CA ASP A 327 6.35 0.91 -20.36
C ASP A 327 7.72 1.18 -19.73
N GLU A 328 7.76 1.87 -18.58
CA GLU A 328 9.01 2.08 -17.86
C GLU A 328 9.67 0.76 -17.47
N PHE A 329 8.90 -0.19 -16.93
CA PHE A 329 9.44 -1.50 -16.57
C PHE A 329 9.96 -2.24 -17.79
N ASN A 330 9.27 -2.20 -18.93
CA ASN A 330 9.69 -2.81 -20.18
C ASN A 330 11.01 -2.21 -20.66
N ILE A 331 11.14 -0.89 -20.67
CA ILE A 331 12.39 -0.18 -21.03
C ILE A 331 13.53 -0.58 -20.08
N GLN A 332 13.29 -0.57 -18.78
CA GLN A 332 14.29 -0.93 -17.79
C GLN A 332 14.72 -2.39 -17.90
N LEU A 333 13.83 -3.29 -18.27
CA LEU A 333 14.09 -4.71 -18.47
C LEU A 333 14.60 -5.04 -19.89
N GLY A 334 14.74 -4.02 -20.76
CA GLY A 334 15.28 -4.17 -22.11
C GLY A 334 14.32 -4.85 -23.08
N GLY A 335 13.04 -4.59 -22.92
CA GLY A 335 11.93 -4.85 -23.85
C GLY A 335 11.46 -3.58 -24.55
N GLY A 336 12.37 -2.70 -24.93
CA GLY A 336 12.06 -1.61 -25.85
C GLY A 336 11.88 -2.17 -27.25
N ASN A 337 10.79 -1.83 -27.90
CA ASN A 337 10.38 -2.29 -29.23
C ASN A 337 11.56 -2.35 -30.22
N ALA A 338 11.74 -3.53 -30.78
CA ALA A 338 12.33 -3.61 -32.11
C ALA A 338 11.27 -3.18 -33.13
#